data_d51c79687d1e09f96a6d995850769c1c
#
_entry.id   d51c79687d1e09f96a6d995850769c1c
#
_cell.length_a   1.000
_cell.length_b   1.000
_cell.length_c   1.000
_cell.angle_alpha   90.00
_cell.angle_beta   90.00
_cell.angle_gamma   90.00
#
_symmetry.space_group_name_H-M   'P 1'
#
loop_
_entity.id
_entity.type
_entity.pdbx_description
1 polymer ?
#
loop_
_entity_poly.entity_id
_entity_poly.type
_entity_poly.pdbx_seq_one_letter_code
_entity_poly.pdbx_strand_id
1 'polypeptide(L)'
;VKKYLVLFALLLITSSAFAQTAAPAIKIGYVDSETILAQYSEAIKAKSDIDGLVAKWKAQIDSMAAELQASYGEYQKQAATMSPEKQKEAQTKIVEKEQKAQQFRDQKFNQPNGEYFVRQEQIMAPVKTKIFNAINDVAKDESMQFVFDKAGDVILLYAEQQFDITFKVLDRLKRGK
;
A
#
# COMPACT_ATOMS: atom_id res chain seq x y z
N VAL A 1 49.27 -38.19 -49.54
CA VAL A 1 47.84 -37.78 -49.59
C VAL A 1 47.12 -38.23 -48.35
N LYS A 2 47.20 -39.46 -47.84
CA LYS A 2 46.50 -39.95 -46.63
C LYS A 2 46.89 -39.22 -45.34
N LYS A 3 48.17 -38.77 -45.19
CA LYS A 3 48.60 -38.03 -43.99
C LYS A 3 48.01 -36.60 -43.91
N TYR A 4 47.79 -35.94 -45.02
CA TYR A 4 47.17 -34.62 -45.07
C TYR A 4 45.66 -34.67 -44.83
N LEU A 5 45.00 -35.75 -45.19
CA LEU A 5 43.59 -35.97 -44.98
C LEU A 5 43.26 -36.15 -43.47
N VAL A 6 44.15 -36.82 -42.74
CA VAL A 6 44.03 -36.99 -41.28
C VAL A 6 44.27 -35.67 -40.55
N LEU A 7 45.24 -34.85 -41.01
CA LEU A 7 45.49 -33.52 -40.43
C LEU A 7 44.32 -32.56 -40.69
N PHE A 8 43.68 -32.65 -41.85
CA PHE A 8 42.54 -31.79 -42.18
C PHE A 8 41.28 -32.20 -41.40
N ALA A 9 41.08 -33.51 -41.15
CA ALA A 9 40.01 -34.01 -40.31
C ALA A 9 40.18 -33.60 -38.81
N LEU A 10 41.44 -33.53 -38.31
CA LEU A 10 41.73 -33.09 -36.94
C LEU A 10 41.48 -31.60 -36.76
N LEU A 11 41.68 -30.77 -37.79
CA LEU A 11 41.44 -29.32 -37.75
C LEU A 11 39.94 -28.97 -37.72
N LEU A 12 39.08 -29.82 -38.27
CA LEU A 12 37.62 -29.61 -38.26
C LEU A 12 36.94 -29.94 -36.93
N ILE A 13 37.57 -30.71 -36.04
CA ILE A 13 37.02 -31.08 -34.72
C ILE A 13 37.22 -29.97 -33.68
N THR A 14 38.22 -29.07 -33.88
CA THR A 14 38.51 -28.01 -32.94
C THR A 14 37.59 -26.78 -33.03
N SER A 15 36.80 -26.65 -34.10
CA SER A 15 35.92 -25.50 -34.31
C SER A 15 34.52 -25.63 -33.67
N SER A 16 34.18 -26.79 -33.10
CA SER A 16 32.86 -27.00 -32.47
C SER A 16 32.80 -26.63 -30.96
N ALA A 17 33.92 -26.25 -30.34
CA ALA A 17 33.99 -26.08 -28.88
C ALA A 17 33.59 -24.67 -28.39
N PHE A 18 33.27 -23.71 -29.27
CA PHE A 18 33.00 -22.32 -28.86
C PHE A 18 31.53 -21.87 -28.95
N ALA A 19 30.62 -22.78 -29.23
CA ALA A 19 29.20 -22.46 -29.26
C ALA A 19 28.48 -22.79 -27.94
N GLN A 20 29.12 -22.61 -26.80
CA GLN A 20 28.36 -22.45 -25.56
C GLN A 20 27.77 -21.04 -25.55
N THR A 21 26.54 -20.94 -26.06
CA THR A 21 25.72 -19.75 -25.79
C THR A 21 25.59 -19.66 -24.29
N ALA A 22 26.30 -18.68 -23.68
CA ALA A 22 26.11 -18.38 -22.28
C ALA A 22 24.60 -18.17 -22.07
N ALA A 23 24.01 -18.96 -21.18
CA ALA A 23 22.62 -18.73 -20.80
C ALA A 23 22.47 -17.25 -20.40
N PRO A 24 21.44 -16.56 -20.86
CA PRO A 24 21.27 -15.15 -20.52
C PRO A 24 21.31 -15.01 -19.00
N ALA A 25 22.23 -14.17 -18.52
CA ALA A 25 22.36 -13.90 -17.09
C ALA A 25 21.05 -13.31 -16.58
N ILE A 26 20.45 -13.94 -15.57
CA ILE A 26 19.22 -13.42 -14.94
C ILE A 26 19.57 -12.10 -14.26
N LYS A 27 18.92 -11.03 -14.66
CA LYS A 27 19.08 -9.71 -14.05
C LYS A 27 17.93 -9.46 -13.07
N ILE A 28 18.25 -9.25 -11.81
CA ILE A 28 17.32 -9.00 -10.72
C ILE A 28 17.50 -7.57 -10.27
N GLY A 29 16.40 -6.83 -10.13
CA GLY A 29 16.39 -5.49 -9.59
C GLY A 29 15.57 -5.41 -8.31
N TYR A 30 15.59 -4.23 -7.70
CA TYR A 30 14.72 -3.93 -6.56
C TYR A 30 14.23 -2.48 -6.58
N VAL A 31 13.12 -2.27 -5.88
CA VAL A 31 12.54 -0.95 -5.59
C VAL A 31 12.35 -0.79 -4.09
N ASP A 32 12.24 0.44 -3.66
CA ASP A 32 11.76 0.83 -2.34
C ASP A 32 10.37 1.46 -2.51
N SER A 33 9.33 0.67 -2.30
CA SER A 33 7.94 1.12 -2.49
C SER A 33 7.55 2.21 -1.48
N GLU A 34 8.10 2.22 -0.27
CA GLU A 34 7.87 3.29 0.70
C GLU A 34 8.43 4.62 0.20
N THR A 35 9.65 4.61 -0.34
CA THR A 35 10.25 5.80 -0.96
C THR A 35 9.41 6.28 -2.15
N ILE A 36 8.91 5.37 -2.98
CA ILE A 36 8.03 5.73 -4.10
C ILE A 36 6.75 6.38 -3.60
N LEU A 37 6.06 5.77 -2.64
CA LEU A 37 4.82 6.30 -2.05
C LEU A 37 5.03 7.65 -1.36
N ALA A 38 6.18 7.85 -0.71
CA ALA A 38 6.52 9.10 -0.03
C ALA A 38 6.84 10.26 -0.99
N GLN A 39 7.24 9.97 -2.25
CA GLN A 39 7.68 11.00 -3.20
C GLN A 39 6.76 11.14 -4.42
N TYR A 40 5.86 10.19 -4.67
CA TYR A 40 4.92 10.27 -5.78
C TYR A 40 3.74 11.17 -5.41
N SER A 41 3.53 12.25 -6.18
CA SER A 41 2.54 13.28 -5.85
C SER A 41 1.10 12.75 -5.73
N GLU A 42 0.72 11.79 -6.58
CA GLU A 42 -0.62 11.19 -6.49
C GLU A 42 -0.77 10.29 -5.24
N ALA A 43 0.29 9.62 -4.79
CA ALA A 43 0.29 8.84 -3.56
C ALA A 43 0.15 9.76 -2.34
N ILE A 44 0.91 10.86 -2.32
CA ILE A 44 0.82 11.89 -1.27
C ILE A 44 -0.59 12.47 -1.20
N LYS A 45 -1.19 12.79 -2.37
CA LYS A 45 -2.56 13.30 -2.43
C LYS A 45 -3.56 12.25 -1.93
N ALA A 46 -3.46 11.02 -2.39
CA ALA A 46 -4.32 9.92 -1.96
C ALA A 46 -4.27 9.71 -0.45
N LYS A 47 -3.07 9.74 0.14
CA LYS A 47 -2.89 9.69 1.59
C LYS A 47 -3.55 10.87 2.28
N SER A 48 -3.35 12.09 1.79
CA SER A 48 -3.98 13.29 2.34
C SER A 48 -5.52 13.23 2.30
N ASP A 49 -6.08 12.69 1.21
CA ASP A 49 -7.53 12.51 1.07
C ASP A 49 -8.07 11.51 2.12
N ILE A 50 -7.34 10.41 2.37
CA ILE A 50 -7.67 9.42 3.41
C ILE A 50 -7.58 10.06 4.80
N ASP A 51 -6.48 10.76 5.10
CA ASP A 51 -6.25 11.43 6.38
C ASP A 51 -7.36 12.47 6.66
N GLY A 52 -7.80 13.19 5.62
CA GLY A 52 -8.92 14.13 5.70
C GLY A 52 -10.26 13.46 6.04
N LEU A 53 -10.54 12.27 5.47
CA LEU A 53 -11.73 11.48 5.83
C LEU A 53 -11.66 11.02 7.30
N VAL A 54 -10.52 10.49 7.73
CA VAL A 54 -10.30 10.04 9.10
C VAL A 54 -10.48 11.19 10.09
N ALA A 55 -9.93 12.38 9.78
CA ALA A 55 -10.09 13.55 10.62
C ALA A 55 -11.56 13.96 10.78
N LYS A 56 -12.35 13.94 9.70
CA LYS A 56 -13.80 14.22 9.76
C LYS A 56 -14.53 13.21 10.63
N TRP A 57 -14.27 11.92 10.49
CA TRP A 57 -14.93 10.90 11.30
C TRP A 57 -14.55 11.00 12.77
N LYS A 58 -13.28 11.27 13.08
CA LYS A 58 -12.83 11.50 14.46
C LYS A 58 -13.54 12.70 15.08
N ALA A 59 -13.59 13.83 14.38
CA ALA A 59 -14.30 15.02 14.86
C ALA A 59 -15.80 14.74 15.13
N GLN A 60 -16.44 13.90 14.31
CA GLN A 60 -17.82 13.50 14.52
C GLN A 60 -17.98 12.59 15.74
N ILE A 61 -17.07 11.64 15.96
CA ILE A 61 -17.03 10.78 17.14
C ILE A 61 -16.84 11.64 18.40
N ASP A 62 -15.93 12.62 18.36
CA ASP A 62 -15.66 13.52 19.46
C ASP A 62 -16.90 14.40 19.80
N SER A 63 -17.62 14.87 18.77
CA SER A 63 -18.90 15.58 18.96
C SER A 63 -19.95 14.69 19.63
N MET A 64 -20.09 13.43 19.15
CA MET A 64 -21.04 12.48 19.76
C MET A 64 -20.67 12.16 21.22
N ALA A 65 -19.38 12.04 21.53
CA ALA A 65 -18.90 11.81 22.88
C ALA A 65 -19.19 13.03 23.79
N ALA A 66 -18.98 14.26 23.29
CA ALA A 66 -19.30 15.47 24.02
C ALA A 66 -20.81 15.61 24.31
N GLU A 67 -21.68 15.30 23.32
CA GLU A 67 -23.12 15.29 23.49
C GLU A 67 -23.58 14.23 24.51
N LEU A 68 -22.96 13.06 24.49
CA LEU A 68 -23.23 12.00 25.46
C LEU A 68 -22.86 12.45 26.89
N GLN A 69 -21.65 13.02 27.04
CA GLN A 69 -21.16 13.55 28.32
C GLN A 69 -22.08 14.65 28.87
N ALA A 70 -22.54 15.57 28.00
CA ALA A 70 -23.48 16.62 28.39
C ALA A 70 -24.81 16.02 28.85
N SER A 71 -25.34 15.01 28.16
CA SER A 71 -26.59 14.31 28.50
C SER A 71 -26.48 13.61 29.87
N TYR A 72 -25.35 12.97 30.17
CA TYR A 72 -25.06 12.39 31.47
C TYR A 72 -25.01 13.44 32.57
N GLY A 73 -24.28 14.53 32.32
CA GLY A 73 -24.16 15.63 33.31
C GLY A 73 -25.50 16.29 33.60
N GLU A 74 -26.36 16.47 32.61
CA GLU A 74 -27.71 17.01 32.79
C GLU A 74 -28.60 16.03 33.56
N TYR A 75 -28.58 14.75 33.20
CA TYR A 75 -29.31 13.72 33.94
C TYR A 75 -28.89 13.67 35.42
N GLN A 76 -27.59 13.67 35.73
CA GLN A 76 -27.10 13.64 37.12
C GLN A 76 -27.58 14.84 37.94
N LYS A 77 -27.65 16.04 37.35
CA LYS A 77 -28.12 17.25 38.05
C LYS A 77 -29.63 17.21 38.36
N GLN A 78 -30.42 16.57 37.54
CA GLN A 78 -31.87 16.61 37.60
C GLN A 78 -32.50 15.31 38.11
N ALA A 79 -31.76 14.22 38.21
CA ALA A 79 -32.28 12.89 38.53
C ALA A 79 -33.10 12.85 39.82
N ALA A 80 -32.64 13.54 40.87
CA ALA A 80 -33.33 13.56 42.19
C ALA A 80 -34.69 14.27 42.16
N THR A 81 -34.97 15.09 41.15
CA THR A 81 -36.21 15.88 41.04
C THR A 81 -37.13 15.38 39.92
N MET A 82 -36.68 14.42 39.12
CA MET A 82 -37.44 13.84 38.02
C MET A 82 -38.45 12.77 38.54
N SER A 83 -39.61 12.68 37.87
CA SER A 83 -40.48 11.51 38.05
C SER A 83 -39.82 10.24 37.52
N PRO A 84 -40.22 9.03 38.00
CA PRO A 84 -39.67 7.76 37.50
C PRO A 84 -39.76 7.59 36.00
N GLU A 85 -40.84 8.06 35.38
CA GLU A 85 -41.03 8.03 33.93
C GLU A 85 -40.02 8.90 33.21
N LYS A 86 -39.79 10.13 33.70
CA LYS A 86 -38.79 11.05 33.10
C LYS A 86 -37.35 10.55 33.29
N GLN A 87 -37.05 9.94 34.46
CA GLN A 87 -35.74 9.30 34.66
C GLN A 87 -35.52 8.18 33.63
N LYS A 88 -36.51 7.32 33.43
CA LYS A 88 -36.41 6.22 32.44
C LYS A 88 -36.25 6.76 31.01
N GLU A 89 -37.00 7.80 30.63
CA GLU A 89 -36.87 8.45 29.32
C GLU A 89 -35.47 9.03 29.11
N ALA A 90 -34.93 9.74 30.10
CA ALA A 90 -33.60 10.32 30.02
C ALA A 90 -32.52 9.24 29.91
N GLN A 91 -32.59 8.16 30.70
CA GLN A 91 -31.70 7.01 30.63
C GLN A 91 -31.75 6.34 29.25
N THR A 92 -32.97 6.12 28.71
CA THR A 92 -33.14 5.55 27.37
C THR A 92 -32.45 6.40 26.30
N LYS A 93 -32.62 7.73 26.34
CA LYS A 93 -31.96 8.66 25.41
C LYS A 93 -30.43 8.62 25.52
N ILE A 94 -29.89 8.48 26.73
CA ILE A 94 -28.46 8.34 26.95
C ILE A 94 -27.95 7.03 26.32
N VAL A 95 -28.61 5.90 26.55
CA VAL A 95 -28.26 4.60 25.97
C VAL A 95 -28.35 4.64 24.43
N GLU A 96 -29.38 5.28 23.88
CA GLU A 96 -29.50 5.45 22.42
C GLU A 96 -28.35 6.25 21.82
N LYS A 97 -27.92 7.34 22.49
CA LYS A 97 -26.77 8.14 22.07
C LYS A 97 -25.47 7.33 22.13
N GLU A 98 -25.28 6.57 23.19
CA GLU A 98 -24.11 5.68 23.32
C GLU A 98 -24.07 4.64 22.22
N GLN A 99 -25.19 3.97 21.96
CA GLN A 99 -25.30 2.98 20.88
C GLN A 99 -25.04 3.60 19.51
N LYS A 100 -25.56 4.80 19.22
CA LYS A 100 -25.30 5.53 17.98
C LYS A 100 -23.82 5.85 17.81
N ALA A 101 -23.17 6.33 18.86
CA ALA A 101 -21.74 6.64 18.82
C ALA A 101 -20.89 5.39 18.57
N GLN A 102 -21.24 4.27 19.23
CA GLN A 102 -20.57 3.00 19.03
C GLN A 102 -20.80 2.47 17.61
N GLN A 103 -22.05 2.45 17.13
CA GLN A 103 -22.38 2.02 15.77
C GLN A 103 -21.63 2.87 14.71
N PHE A 104 -21.58 4.18 14.91
CA PHE A 104 -20.85 5.06 13.99
C PHE A 104 -19.36 4.70 13.96
N ARG A 105 -18.74 4.51 15.13
CA ARG A 105 -17.33 4.10 15.23
C ARG A 105 -17.08 2.78 14.50
N ASP A 106 -17.93 1.79 14.73
CA ASP A 106 -17.82 0.47 14.11
C ASP A 106 -18.00 0.53 12.60
N GLN A 107 -18.98 1.29 12.11
CA GLN A 107 -19.17 1.50 10.67
C GLN A 107 -17.93 2.15 10.01
N LYS A 108 -17.22 3.03 10.72
CA LYS A 108 -16.06 3.71 10.16
C LYS A 108 -14.77 2.90 10.29
N PHE A 109 -14.55 2.20 11.42
CA PHE A 109 -13.23 1.67 11.76
C PHE A 109 -13.17 0.18 12.07
N ASN A 110 -14.29 -0.55 12.05
CA ASN A 110 -14.27 -1.99 12.34
C ASN A 110 -13.55 -2.79 11.24
N GLN A 111 -12.55 -3.59 11.62
CA GLN A 111 -11.84 -4.47 10.67
C GLN A 111 -12.66 -5.72 10.35
N PRO A 112 -12.61 -6.21 9.10
CA PRO A 112 -11.97 -5.62 7.90
C PRO A 112 -12.90 -4.71 7.09
N ASN A 113 -14.19 -4.57 7.49
CA ASN A 113 -15.26 -4.05 6.63
C ASN A 113 -15.63 -2.58 6.92
N GLY A 114 -14.96 -1.90 7.85
CA GLY A 114 -15.20 -0.49 8.15
C GLY A 114 -14.92 0.39 6.93
N GLU A 115 -15.66 1.50 6.84
CA GLU A 115 -15.56 2.42 5.70
C GLU A 115 -14.12 2.90 5.44
N TYR A 116 -13.30 3.01 6.48
CA TYR A 116 -11.87 3.33 6.38
C TYR A 116 -11.13 2.38 5.43
N PHE A 117 -11.27 1.07 5.63
CA PHE A 117 -10.55 0.08 4.84
C PHE A 117 -11.04 0.05 3.38
N VAL A 118 -12.35 0.18 3.20
CA VAL A 118 -12.96 0.25 1.85
C VAL A 118 -12.49 1.50 1.11
N ARG A 119 -12.53 2.67 1.77
CA ARG A 119 -12.10 3.93 1.15
C ARG A 119 -10.60 3.98 0.90
N GLN A 120 -9.81 3.47 1.82
CA GLN A 120 -8.36 3.36 1.65
C GLN A 120 -8.03 2.57 0.38
N GLU A 121 -8.64 1.40 0.20
CA GLU A 121 -8.40 0.59 -0.99
C GLU A 121 -8.89 1.29 -2.26
N GLN A 122 -10.10 1.87 -2.26
CA GLN A 122 -10.62 2.61 -3.40
C GLN A 122 -9.73 3.77 -3.84
N ILE A 123 -9.20 4.53 -2.89
CA ILE A 123 -8.36 5.70 -3.15
C ILE A 123 -6.95 5.26 -3.59
N MET A 124 -6.40 4.20 -2.96
CA MET A 124 -5.04 3.75 -3.24
C MET A 124 -4.93 2.83 -4.45
N ALA A 125 -5.98 2.10 -4.84
CA ALA A 125 -5.92 1.14 -5.95
C ALA A 125 -5.41 1.76 -7.27
N PRO A 126 -5.91 2.92 -7.74
CA PRO A 126 -5.40 3.52 -8.96
C PRO A 126 -3.93 3.96 -8.85
N VAL A 127 -3.49 4.41 -7.66
CA VAL A 127 -2.10 4.78 -7.38
C VAL A 127 -1.20 3.56 -7.45
N LYS A 128 -1.58 2.47 -6.78
CA LYS A 128 -0.86 1.18 -6.84
C LYS A 128 -0.73 0.69 -8.27
N THR A 129 -1.80 0.73 -9.05
CA THR A 129 -1.79 0.32 -10.47
C THR A 129 -0.78 1.12 -11.29
N LYS A 130 -0.74 2.44 -11.12
CA LYS A 130 0.25 3.29 -11.81
C LYS A 130 1.69 2.96 -11.41
N ILE A 131 1.93 2.74 -10.12
CA ILE A 131 3.26 2.36 -9.61
C ILE A 131 3.67 1.00 -10.21
N PHE A 132 2.80 -0.01 -10.18
CA PHE A 132 3.09 -1.32 -10.77
C PHE A 132 3.39 -1.23 -12.27
N ASN A 133 2.61 -0.44 -13.02
CA ASN A 133 2.87 -0.25 -14.45
C ASN A 133 4.23 0.40 -14.68
N ALA A 134 4.57 1.44 -13.92
CA ALA A 134 5.87 2.10 -14.02
C ALA A 134 7.04 1.16 -13.66
N ILE A 135 6.88 0.31 -12.63
CA ILE A 135 7.87 -0.72 -12.28
C ILE A 135 8.05 -1.71 -13.43
N ASN A 136 6.94 -2.22 -14.00
CA ASN A 136 6.99 -3.16 -15.13
C ASN A 136 7.68 -2.55 -16.34
N ASP A 137 7.39 -1.30 -16.67
CA ASP A 137 8.00 -0.63 -17.82
C ASP A 137 9.49 -0.42 -17.61
N VAL A 138 9.91 0.07 -16.44
CA VAL A 138 11.32 0.24 -16.10
C VAL A 138 12.04 -1.11 -16.07
N ALA A 139 11.42 -2.16 -15.53
CA ALA A 139 12.01 -3.49 -15.52
C ALA A 139 12.27 -4.02 -16.94
N LYS A 140 11.33 -3.80 -17.87
CA LYS A 140 11.50 -4.17 -19.30
C LYS A 140 12.63 -3.37 -19.94
N ASP A 141 12.65 -2.04 -19.73
CA ASP A 141 13.68 -1.16 -20.29
C ASP A 141 15.09 -1.55 -19.80
N GLU A 142 15.19 -2.00 -18.54
CA GLU A 142 16.42 -2.46 -17.92
C GLU A 142 16.71 -3.94 -18.17
N SER A 143 15.88 -4.64 -18.93
CA SER A 143 16.00 -6.09 -19.21
C SER A 143 16.06 -6.93 -17.92
N MET A 144 15.31 -6.56 -16.90
CA MET A 144 15.19 -7.30 -15.64
C MET A 144 14.11 -8.38 -15.75
N GLN A 145 14.39 -9.57 -15.22
CA GLN A 145 13.44 -10.67 -15.14
C GLN A 145 12.65 -10.65 -13.84
N PHE A 146 13.21 -10.09 -12.77
CA PHE A 146 12.57 -9.99 -11.46
C PHE A 146 12.88 -8.62 -10.85
N VAL A 147 11.89 -8.08 -10.12
CA VAL A 147 12.05 -6.89 -9.29
C VAL A 147 11.45 -7.20 -7.92
N PHE A 148 12.23 -7.05 -6.87
CA PHE A 148 11.78 -7.21 -5.49
C PHE A 148 11.46 -5.85 -4.87
N ASP A 149 10.53 -5.84 -3.92
CA ASP A 149 10.28 -4.68 -3.10
C ASP A 149 11.10 -4.77 -1.80
N LYS A 150 12.00 -3.80 -1.61
CA LYS A 150 12.84 -3.72 -0.41
C LYS A 150 12.02 -3.41 0.85
N ALA A 151 10.89 -2.70 0.69
CA ALA A 151 9.98 -2.36 1.79
C ALA A 151 8.90 -3.43 2.02
N GLY A 152 8.86 -4.50 1.19
CA GLY A 152 7.91 -5.59 1.30
C GLY A 152 8.31 -6.67 2.32
N ASP A 153 7.53 -7.75 2.35
CA ASP A 153 7.74 -8.89 3.27
C ASP A 153 9.02 -9.69 2.98
N VAL A 154 9.63 -9.50 1.80
CA VAL A 154 10.87 -10.16 1.41
C VAL A 154 12.06 -9.42 2.00
N ILE A 155 12.76 -10.05 2.94
CA ILE A 155 13.94 -9.46 3.56
C ILE A 155 15.10 -9.44 2.56
N LEU A 156 15.46 -8.27 2.06
CA LEU A 156 16.62 -8.04 1.23
C LEU A 156 17.80 -7.60 2.10
N LEU A 157 18.71 -8.55 2.42
CA LEU A 157 19.85 -8.29 3.31
C LEU A 157 20.96 -7.48 2.64
N TYR A 158 21.16 -7.69 1.34
CA TYR A 158 22.16 -7.02 0.55
C TYR A 158 21.73 -6.93 -0.92
N ALA A 159 21.93 -5.79 -1.52
CA ALA A 159 21.84 -5.58 -2.97
C ALA A 159 22.75 -4.42 -3.39
N GLU A 160 23.35 -4.55 -4.55
CA GLU A 160 24.15 -3.49 -5.13
C GLU A 160 23.24 -2.35 -5.63
N GLN A 161 23.65 -1.11 -5.39
CA GLN A 161 22.90 0.09 -5.76
C GLN A 161 22.60 0.21 -7.27
N GLN A 162 23.44 -0.38 -8.12
CA GLN A 162 23.18 -0.39 -9.57
C GLN A 162 21.91 -1.13 -9.97
N PHE A 163 21.37 -2.01 -9.11
CA PHE A 163 20.12 -2.74 -9.31
C PHE A 163 18.89 -2.05 -8.68
N ASP A 164 19.10 -0.92 -8.01
CA ASP A 164 18.02 -0.07 -7.49
C ASP A 164 17.38 0.73 -8.62
N ILE A 165 16.12 0.44 -8.92
CA ILE A 165 15.37 1.16 -9.94
C ILE A 165 14.35 2.15 -9.36
N THR A 166 14.36 2.39 -8.03
CA THR A 166 13.40 3.26 -7.33
C THR A 166 13.27 4.63 -7.98
N PHE A 167 14.40 5.31 -8.22
CA PHE A 167 14.38 6.65 -8.80
C PHE A 167 14.02 6.66 -10.30
N LYS A 168 14.31 5.59 -11.04
CA LYS A 168 13.88 5.43 -12.43
C LYS A 168 12.35 5.28 -12.50
N VAL A 169 11.76 4.53 -11.57
CA VAL A 169 10.31 4.39 -11.44
C VAL A 169 9.67 5.73 -11.09
N LEU A 170 10.22 6.46 -10.11
CA LEU A 170 9.76 7.80 -9.77
C LEU A 170 9.81 8.79 -10.93
N ASP A 171 10.89 8.76 -11.71
CA ASP A 171 11.03 9.60 -12.90
C ASP A 171 9.98 9.22 -13.97
N ARG A 172 9.73 7.93 -14.19
CA ARG A 172 8.68 7.43 -15.08
C ARG A 172 7.30 7.93 -14.64
N LEU A 173 6.97 7.81 -13.35
CA LEU A 173 5.71 8.29 -12.78
C LEU A 173 5.53 9.80 -12.95
N LYS A 174 6.60 10.60 -12.79
CA LYS A 174 6.57 12.06 -12.97
C LYS A 174 6.34 12.48 -14.42
N ARG A 175 6.87 11.73 -15.38
CA ARG A 175 6.70 12.02 -16.82
C ARG A 175 5.32 11.63 -17.35
N GLY A 176 4.56 10.80 -16.63
CA GLY A 176 3.22 10.35 -17.04
C GLY A 176 3.19 9.50 -18.33
N LYS A 177 4.28 8.82 -18.63
CA LYS A 177 4.43 7.97 -19.83
C LYS A 177 4.58 6.51 -19.44
#